data_29814597a3e63ff132bc4779241aef06
#
_entry.id   29814597a3e63ff132bc4779241aef06
#
_cell.length_a   1.000
_cell.length_b   1.000
_cell.length_c   1.000
_cell.angle_alpha   90.00
_cell.angle_beta   90.00
_cell.angle_gamma   90.00
#
_symmetry.space_group_name_H-M   'P 1'
#
loop_
_entity.id
_entity.type
_entity.pdbx_description
1 polymer ?
#
loop_
_entity_poly.entity_id
_entity_poly.type
_entity_poly.pdbx_seq_one_letter_code
_entity_poly.pdbx_strand_id
1 'polypeptide(L)'
;MKLLCLGDSLTEGYEIDSLTVWTNLLEQELDIEVINCGISGDTTTGMLSRCERLLLKHQPTHIIIFGGTNDLWFGLKDEFIISNIHAMRRQARYHNIQNIVGILTPSVNLNELNIVHENYSECIRSFRNNLIRYCEDDLQPYIDFGKSMLPEHFLNDGIHPNEKGQEVMMNNVKQLISKFK
;
A
#
# COMPACT_ATOMS: atom_id res chain seq x y z
N MET A 1 11.29 6.12 15.60
CA MET A 1 10.69 5.11 14.69
C MET A 1 11.32 5.29 13.33
N LYS A 2 11.65 4.19 12.66
CA LYS A 2 12.12 4.19 11.27
C LYS A 2 11.16 3.31 10.46
N LEU A 3 10.42 3.92 9.55
CA LEU A 3 9.33 3.30 8.79
C LEU A 3 9.75 3.10 7.34
N LEU A 4 9.71 1.88 6.83
CA LEU A 4 9.89 1.57 5.42
C LEU A 4 8.53 1.35 4.77
N CYS A 5 8.25 2.06 3.68
CA CYS A 5 7.02 1.92 2.91
C CYS A 5 7.32 1.18 1.59
N LEU A 6 7.01 -0.10 1.55
CA LEU A 6 7.20 -0.97 0.39
C LEU A 6 5.91 -1.01 -0.43
N GLY A 7 5.98 -0.61 -1.71
CA GLY A 7 4.78 -0.56 -2.54
C GLY A 7 5.04 -0.26 -4.01
N ASP A 8 3.98 0.10 -4.70
CA ASP A 8 3.92 0.45 -6.11
C ASP A 8 3.83 1.97 -6.35
N SER A 9 3.17 2.42 -7.42
CA SER A 9 2.92 3.82 -7.76
C SER A 9 2.15 4.58 -6.67
N LEU A 10 1.27 3.91 -5.94
CA LEU A 10 0.49 4.50 -4.84
C LEU A 10 1.38 4.86 -3.64
N THR A 11 2.53 4.20 -3.51
CA THR A 11 3.55 4.51 -2.50
C THR A 11 4.58 5.48 -3.03
N GLU A 12 5.02 5.31 -4.29
CA GLU A 12 5.98 6.21 -4.93
C GLU A 12 5.46 7.65 -5.01
N GLY A 13 4.16 7.82 -5.30
CA GLY A 13 3.51 9.11 -5.52
C GLY A 13 3.48 9.48 -7.00
N TYR A 14 2.92 8.61 -7.85
CA TYR A 14 2.79 8.81 -9.28
C TYR A 14 2.16 10.15 -9.64
N GLU A 15 2.85 10.95 -10.49
CA GLU A 15 2.47 12.31 -10.93
C GLU A 15 2.24 13.33 -9.79
N ILE A 16 2.75 13.07 -8.58
CA ILE A 16 2.62 13.94 -7.41
C ILE A 16 3.99 14.54 -7.06
N ASP A 17 4.01 15.82 -6.67
CA ASP A 17 5.21 16.44 -6.12
C ASP A 17 5.69 15.65 -4.89
N SER A 18 6.96 15.30 -4.88
CA SER A 18 7.54 14.47 -3.83
C SER A 18 7.29 15.02 -2.41
N LEU A 19 7.19 16.33 -2.25
CA LEU A 19 6.92 16.97 -0.96
C LEU A 19 5.49 16.75 -0.45
N THR A 20 4.56 16.45 -1.36
CA THR A 20 3.14 16.23 -1.04
C THR A 20 2.73 14.75 -1.09
N VAL A 21 3.67 13.84 -1.34
CA VAL A 21 3.41 12.40 -1.23
C VAL A 21 3.17 12.02 0.23
N TRP A 22 2.20 11.13 0.48
CA TRP A 22 1.77 10.73 1.83
C TRP A 22 2.93 10.29 2.74
N THR A 23 3.98 9.70 2.20
CA THR A 23 5.18 9.29 2.95
C THR A 23 5.95 10.48 3.50
N ASN A 24 6.17 11.50 2.68
CA ASN A 24 6.87 12.71 3.09
C ASN A 24 6.00 13.58 4.02
N LEU A 25 4.69 13.66 3.76
CA LEU A 25 3.75 14.31 4.67
C LEU A 25 3.77 13.65 6.05
N LEU A 26 3.81 12.31 6.09
CA LEU A 26 3.86 11.56 7.35
C LEU A 26 5.17 11.79 8.11
N GLU A 27 6.30 11.82 7.41
CA GLU A 27 7.62 12.10 7.98
C GLU A 27 7.63 13.46 8.70
N GLN A 28 7.15 14.50 8.02
CA GLN A 28 7.06 15.86 8.56
C GLN A 28 6.10 15.95 9.74
N GLU A 29 4.93 15.32 9.64
CA GLU A 29 3.87 15.42 10.64
C GLU A 29 4.19 14.68 11.95
N LEU A 30 4.91 13.55 11.87
CA LEU A 30 5.22 12.72 13.04
C LEU A 30 6.65 12.86 13.57
N ASP A 31 7.51 13.58 12.88
CA ASP A 31 8.96 13.67 13.18
C ASP A 31 9.60 12.27 13.32
N ILE A 32 9.41 11.44 12.28
CA ILE A 32 9.96 10.08 12.18
C ILE A 32 10.68 9.91 10.86
N GLU A 33 11.65 9.01 10.79
CA GLU A 33 12.31 8.65 9.51
C GLU A 33 11.36 7.76 8.67
N VAL A 34 11.00 8.21 7.46
CA VAL A 34 10.18 7.46 6.50
C VAL A 34 10.98 7.18 5.23
N ILE A 35 11.07 5.91 4.84
CA ILE A 35 11.77 5.48 3.64
C ILE A 35 10.73 5.04 2.61
N ASN A 36 10.53 5.86 1.58
CA ASN A 36 9.68 5.51 0.45
C ASN A 36 10.41 4.53 -0.47
N CYS A 37 9.89 3.31 -0.58
CA CYS A 37 10.36 2.24 -1.46
C CYS A 37 9.26 1.85 -2.45
N GLY A 38 8.43 2.80 -2.90
CA GLY A 38 7.49 2.64 -4.00
C GLY A 38 8.21 2.55 -5.34
N ILE A 39 7.67 1.75 -6.26
CA ILE A 39 8.10 1.70 -7.67
C ILE A 39 6.84 1.59 -8.53
N SER A 40 6.62 2.57 -9.41
CA SER A 40 5.46 2.57 -10.31
C SER A 40 5.42 1.32 -11.18
N GLY A 41 4.24 0.71 -11.28
CA GLY A 41 4.03 -0.52 -12.04
C GLY A 41 4.47 -1.81 -11.32
N ASP A 42 5.05 -1.73 -10.11
CA ASP A 42 5.51 -2.93 -9.41
C ASP A 42 4.34 -3.82 -8.97
N THR A 43 4.54 -5.13 -9.07
CA THR A 43 3.61 -6.15 -8.56
C THR A 43 4.06 -6.64 -7.20
N THR A 44 3.19 -7.36 -6.49
CA THR A 44 3.57 -8.00 -5.23
C THR A 44 4.71 -9.01 -5.39
N THR A 45 4.87 -9.61 -6.58
CA THR A 45 6.04 -10.45 -6.91
C THR A 45 7.32 -9.62 -6.99
N GLY A 46 7.30 -8.47 -7.66
CA GLY A 46 8.42 -7.55 -7.71
C GLY A 46 8.77 -7.00 -6.33
N MET A 47 7.77 -6.59 -5.56
CA MET A 47 7.94 -6.17 -4.16
C MET A 47 8.61 -7.26 -3.32
N LEU A 48 8.14 -8.51 -3.40
CA LEU A 48 8.70 -9.66 -2.67
C LEU A 48 10.17 -9.89 -3.04
N SER A 49 10.53 -9.77 -4.32
CA SER A 49 11.90 -9.99 -4.82
C SER A 49 12.92 -9.03 -4.20
N ARG A 50 12.50 -7.84 -3.77
CA ARG A 50 13.37 -6.80 -3.22
C ARG A 50 13.19 -6.56 -1.72
N CYS A 51 12.15 -7.15 -1.10
CA CYS A 51 11.78 -6.92 0.28
C CYS A 51 12.95 -7.20 1.25
N GLU A 52 13.48 -8.42 1.28
CA GLU A 52 14.54 -8.79 2.23
C GLU A 52 15.79 -7.90 2.09
N ARG A 53 16.21 -7.61 0.84
CA ARG A 53 17.35 -6.71 0.59
C ARG A 53 17.10 -5.31 1.16
N LEU A 54 15.88 -4.80 1.07
CA LEU A 54 15.51 -3.48 1.62
C LEU A 54 15.50 -3.51 3.15
N LEU A 55 14.99 -4.57 3.77
CA LEU A 55 15.01 -4.75 5.22
C LEU A 55 16.45 -4.77 5.76
N LEU A 56 17.35 -5.52 5.13
CA LEU A 56 18.76 -5.61 5.51
C LEU A 56 19.50 -4.28 5.30
N LYS A 57 19.24 -3.59 4.18
CA LYS A 57 19.88 -2.31 3.84
C LYS A 57 19.47 -1.20 4.79
N HIS A 58 18.19 -1.07 5.09
CA HIS A 58 17.65 0.07 5.80
C HIS A 58 17.45 -0.17 7.29
N GLN A 59 17.35 -1.44 7.73
CA GLN A 59 17.13 -1.84 9.13
C GLN A 59 15.99 -1.06 9.79
N PRO A 60 14.77 -1.04 9.17
CA PRO A 60 13.66 -0.29 9.71
C PRO A 60 13.14 -0.95 11.00
N THR A 61 12.44 -0.19 11.84
CA THR A 61 11.70 -0.74 12.99
C THR A 61 10.32 -1.24 12.56
N HIS A 62 9.76 -0.62 11.51
CA HIS A 62 8.42 -0.93 10.98
C HIS A 62 8.45 -0.96 9.45
N ILE A 63 7.60 -1.80 8.86
CA ILE A 63 7.34 -1.82 7.42
C ILE A 63 5.84 -1.75 7.14
N ILE A 64 5.44 -0.90 6.20
CA ILE A 64 4.13 -0.95 5.53
C ILE A 64 4.31 -1.68 4.20
N ILE A 65 3.51 -2.72 3.96
CA ILE A 65 3.44 -3.48 2.71
C ILE A 65 2.14 -3.08 2.02
N PHE A 66 2.24 -2.30 0.93
CA PHE A 66 1.09 -1.70 0.26
C PHE A 66 1.19 -1.88 -1.25
N GLY A 67 0.46 -2.83 -1.80
CA GLY A 67 0.47 -3.17 -3.22
C GLY A 67 -0.54 -4.25 -3.57
N GLY A 68 -0.61 -4.58 -4.86
CA GLY A 68 -1.56 -5.53 -5.44
C GLY A 68 -2.41 -4.93 -6.56
N THR A 69 -2.40 -3.60 -6.70
CA THR A 69 -3.14 -2.88 -7.75
C THR A 69 -2.72 -3.37 -9.13
N ASN A 70 -1.43 -3.44 -9.41
CA ASN A 70 -0.90 -3.92 -10.70
C ASN A 70 -1.12 -5.42 -10.90
N ASP A 71 -1.06 -6.23 -9.83
CA ASP A 71 -1.38 -7.67 -9.90
C ASP A 71 -2.81 -7.88 -10.42
N LEU A 72 -3.78 -7.13 -9.87
CA LEU A 72 -5.19 -7.18 -10.31
C LEU A 72 -5.36 -6.66 -11.74
N TRP A 73 -4.57 -5.65 -12.15
CA TRP A 73 -4.55 -5.20 -13.53
C TRP A 73 -4.10 -6.31 -14.50
N PHE A 74 -3.12 -7.12 -14.09
CA PHE A 74 -2.68 -8.30 -14.84
C PHE A 74 -3.58 -9.53 -14.67
N GLY A 75 -4.70 -9.44 -13.96
CA GLY A 75 -5.64 -10.53 -13.78
C GLY A 75 -5.16 -11.62 -12.83
N LEU A 76 -4.22 -11.30 -11.92
CA LEU A 76 -3.78 -12.26 -10.91
C LEU A 76 -4.85 -12.42 -9.84
N LYS A 77 -4.98 -13.64 -9.31
CA LYS A 77 -5.97 -13.98 -8.30
C LYS A 77 -5.55 -13.51 -6.91
N ASP A 78 -6.54 -13.19 -6.09
CA ASP A 78 -6.37 -12.69 -4.72
C ASP A 78 -5.45 -13.56 -3.87
N GLU A 79 -5.59 -14.89 -3.97
CA GLU A 79 -4.80 -15.84 -3.18
C GLU A 79 -3.31 -15.75 -3.49
N PHE A 80 -2.96 -15.50 -4.76
CA PHE A 80 -1.57 -15.31 -5.18
C PHE A 80 -1.00 -14.01 -4.60
N ILE A 81 -1.75 -12.92 -4.71
CA ILE A 81 -1.37 -11.60 -4.19
C ILE A 81 -1.19 -11.66 -2.67
N ILE A 82 -2.16 -12.26 -1.95
CA ILE A 82 -2.11 -12.44 -0.50
C ILE A 82 -0.92 -13.31 -0.09
N SER A 83 -0.60 -14.38 -0.85
CA SER A 83 0.56 -15.22 -0.55
C SER A 83 1.88 -14.47 -0.62
N ASN A 84 2.04 -13.55 -1.59
CA ASN A 84 3.22 -12.69 -1.69
C ASN A 84 3.29 -11.71 -0.51
N ILE A 85 2.17 -11.08 -0.14
CA ILE A 85 2.09 -10.20 1.04
C ILE A 85 2.45 -11.00 2.30
N HIS A 86 1.92 -12.21 2.46
CA HIS A 86 2.25 -13.10 3.58
C HIS A 86 3.75 -13.42 3.63
N ALA A 87 4.38 -13.71 2.49
CA ALA A 87 5.81 -13.98 2.43
C ALA A 87 6.65 -12.76 2.87
N MET A 88 6.32 -11.55 2.41
CA MET A 88 6.98 -10.31 2.85
C MET A 88 6.80 -10.07 4.35
N ARG A 89 5.61 -10.31 4.91
CA ARG A 89 5.36 -10.26 6.35
C ARG A 89 6.24 -11.25 7.12
N ARG A 90 6.43 -12.47 6.59
CA ARG A 90 7.30 -13.49 7.19
C ARG A 90 8.76 -13.05 7.20
N GLN A 91 9.25 -12.43 6.10
CA GLN A 91 10.60 -11.86 6.06
C GLN A 91 10.76 -10.75 7.12
N ALA A 92 9.81 -9.83 7.23
CA ALA A 92 9.86 -8.76 8.24
C ALA A 92 9.89 -9.33 9.67
N ARG A 93 9.03 -10.31 9.98
CA ARG A 93 9.02 -10.99 11.30
C ARG A 93 10.34 -11.70 11.60
N TYR A 94 10.96 -12.35 10.61
CA TYR A 94 12.25 -13.02 10.77
C TYR A 94 13.34 -12.03 11.22
N HIS A 95 13.28 -10.79 10.74
CA HIS A 95 14.20 -9.72 11.12
C HIS A 95 13.72 -8.89 12.33
N ASN A 96 12.70 -9.34 13.08
CA ASN A 96 12.10 -8.63 14.22
C ASN A 96 11.54 -7.24 13.87
N ILE A 97 11.06 -7.06 12.63
CA ILE A 97 10.47 -5.82 12.15
C ILE A 97 8.95 -5.91 12.24
N GLN A 98 8.33 -4.90 12.85
CA GLN A 98 6.87 -4.80 12.93
C GLN A 98 6.31 -4.57 11.52
N ASN A 99 5.30 -5.36 11.12
CA ASN A 99 4.75 -5.27 9.78
C ASN A 99 3.27 -4.87 9.80
N ILE A 100 2.91 -4.02 8.88
CA ILE A 100 1.57 -3.45 8.69
C ILE A 100 1.18 -3.69 7.24
N VAL A 101 -0.05 -4.17 7.01
CA VAL A 101 -0.58 -4.36 5.66
C VAL A 101 -1.37 -3.12 5.24
N GLY A 102 -1.11 -2.61 4.04
CA GLY A 102 -1.90 -1.56 3.41
C GLY A 102 -3.05 -2.18 2.60
N ILE A 103 -4.29 -1.80 2.92
CA ILE A 103 -5.45 -2.13 2.09
C ILE A 103 -5.54 -1.08 0.99
N LEU A 104 -5.71 -1.51 -0.25
CA LEU A 104 -5.71 -0.66 -1.44
C LEU A 104 -6.70 0.50 -1.34
N THR A 105 -6.44 1.59 -2.06
CA THR A 105 -7.46 2.60 -2.37
C THR A 105 -8.52 2.01 -3.32
N PRO A 106 -9.78 2.50 -3.31
CA PRO A 106 -10.74 2.09 -4.32
C PRO A 106 -10.36 2.65 -5.69
N SER A 107 -10.79 2.02 -6.77
CA SER A 107 -10.86 2.68 -8.07
C SER A 107 -12.20 3.39 -8.20
N VAL A 108 -12.19 4.61 -8.72
CA VAL A 108 -13.41 5.37 -9.05
C VAL A 108 -13.75 5.30 -10.54
N ASN A 109 -12.90 4.70 -11.36
CA ASN A 109 -13.17 4.40 -12.77
C ASN A 109 -13.94 3.08 -12.88
N LEU A 110 -15.27 3.15 -12.84
CA LEU A 110 -16.16 1.98 -12.73
C LEU A 110 -16.28 1.15 -14.02
N ASN A 111 -15.82 1.68 -15.15
CA ASN A 111 -15.99 1.05 -16.46
C ASN A 111 -14.69 0.46 -17.03
N GLU A 112 -13.59 0.58 -16.30
CA GLU A 112 -12.31 0.10 -16.76
C GLU A 112 -12.24 -1.43 -16.67
N LEU A 113 -11.69 -2.05 -17.72
CA LEU A 113 -11.40 -3.48 -17.75
C LEU A 113 -9.89 -3.70 -17.60
N ASN A 114 -9.52 -4.69 -16.80
CA ASN A 114 -8.14 -5.16 -16.74
C ASN A 114 -7.73 -5.91 -18.03
N ILE A 115 -6.47 -6.33 -18.13
CA ILE A 115 -5.95 -6.98 -19.37
C ILE A 115 -6.61 -8.32 -19.69
N VAL A 116 -7.33 -8.93 -18.74
CA VAL A 116 -8.08 -10.17 -18.95
C VAL A 116 -9.59 -9.92 -19.12
N HIS A 117 -9.96 -8.65 -19.38
CA HIS A 117 -11.35 -8.20 -19.62
C HIS A 117 -12.31 -8.35 -18.43
N GLU A 118 -11.82 -8.33 -17.20
CA GLU A 118 -12.63 -8.25 -15.98
C GLU A 118 -12.79 -6.80 -15.55
N ASN A 119 -13.90 -6.47 -14.87
CA ASN A 119 -14.11 -5.13 -14.34
C ASN A 119 -13.09 -4.84 -13.23
N TYR A 120 -12.19 -3.89 -13.48
CA TYR A 120 -11.04 -3.62 -12.62
C TYR A 120 -11.44 -3.06 -11.25
N SER A 121 -12.44 -2.18 -11.20
CA SER A 121 -12.91 -1.63 -9.93
C SER A 121 -13.57 -2.70 -9.04
N GLU A 122 -14.24 -3.68 -9.65
CA GLU A 122 -14.80 -4.84 -8.95
C GLU A 122 -13.70 -5.76 -8.40
N CYS A 123 -12.64 -6.00 -9.20
CA CYS A 123 -11.48 -6.78 -8.75
C CYS A 123 -10.83 -6.11 -7.53
N ILE A 124 -10.58 -4.80 -7.59
CA ILE A 124 -10.03 -4.06 -6.45
C ILE A 124 -10.95 -4.15 -5.23
N ARG A 125 -12.26 -3.98 -5.41
CA ARG A 125 -13.23 -4.05 -4.30
C ARG A 125 -13.26 -5.44 -3.66
N SER A 126 -13.27 -6.50 -4.47
CA SER A 126 -13.23 -7.88 -3.98
C SER A 126 -11.95 -8.16 -3.20
N PHE A 127 -10.81 -7.82 -3.78
CA PHE A 127 -9.51 -8.01 -3.15
C PHE A 127 -9.38 -7.25 -1.82
N ARG A 128 -9.83 -6.01 -1.74
CA ARG A 128 -9.87 -5.24 -0.50
C ARG A 128 -10.57 -6.01 0.63
N ASN A 129 -11.76 -6.56 0.34
CA ASN A 129 -12.54 -7.33 1.32
C ASN A 129 -11.81 -8.62 1.75
N ASN A 130 -11.19 -9.32 0.81
CA ASN A 130 -10.44 -10.55 1.08
C ASN A 130 -9.16 -10.27 1.88
N LEU A 131 -8.47 -9.16 1.56
CA LEU A 131 -7.26 -8.75 2.29
C LEU A 131 -7.57 -8.27 3.71
N ILE A 132 -8.68 -7.57 3.93
CA ILE A 132 -9.16 -7.20 5.27
C ILE A 132 -9.45 -8.46 6.08
N ARG A 133 -10.22 -9.41 5.53
CA ARG A 133 -10.51 -10.69 6.20
C ARG A 133 -9.23 -11.43 6.57
N TYR A 134 -8.29 -11.54 5.62
CA TYR A 134 -6.98 -12.15 5.90
C TYR A 134 -6.25 -11.48 7.06
N CYS A 135 -6.29 -10.16 7.16
CA CYS A 135 -5.66 -9.44 8.26
C CYS A 135 -6.37 -9.68 9.60
N GLU A 136 -7.71 -9.70 9.59
CA GLU A 136 -8.52 -9.93 10.79
C GLU A 136 -8.36 -11.35 11.33
N ASP A 137 -8.39 -12.36 10.45
CA ASP A 137 -8.20 -13.77 10.82
C ASP A 137 -6.83 -14.03 11.46
N ASP A 138 -5.79 -13.30 11.05
CA ASP A 138 -4.42 -13.44 11.55
C ASP A 138 -4.04 -12.37 12.60
N LEU A 139 -5.00 -11.58 13.07
CA LEU A 139 -4.80 -10.47 14.01
C LEU A 139 -3.67 -9.53 13.57
N GLN A 140 -3.57 -9.33 12.26
CA GLN A 140 -2.53 -8.53 11.62
C GLN A 140 -2.91 -7.05 11.58
N PRO A 141 -2.08 -6.13 12.08
CA PRO A 141 -2.32 -4.71 11.92
C PRO A 141 -2.41 -4.32 10.43
N TYR A 142 -3.42 -3.55 10.08
CA TYR A 142 -3.59 -3.02 8.74
C TYR A 142 -4.03 -1.56 8.73
N ILE A 143 -3.79 -0.88 7.63
CA ILE A 143 -4.24 0.48 7.33
C ILE A 143 -5.15 0.41 6.11
N ASP A 144 -6.38 0.87 6.22
CA ASP A 144 -7.23 1.09 5.05
C ASP A 144 -6.92 2.44 4.43
N PHE A 145 -6.09 2.44 3.37
CA PHE A 145 -5.73 3.63 2.62
C PHE A 145 -6.93 4.25 1.89
N GLY A 146 -7.96 3.47 1.61
CA GLY A 146 -9.20 3.95 0.97
C GLY A 146 -10.22 4.53 1.94
N LYS A 147 -9.98 4.48 3.25
CA LYS A 147 -10.90 5.04 4.24
C LYS A 147 -11.05 6.54 4.03
N SER A 148 -12.30 7.00 3.91
CA SER A 148 -12.65 8.41 3.65
C SER A 148 -12.16 8.99 2.32
N MET A 149 -11.73 8.14 1.38
CA MET A 149 -11.44 8.57 0.01
C MET A 149 -12.74 8.86 -0.75
N LEU A 150 -12.75 9.95 -1.49
CA LEU A 150 -13.86 10.42 -2.34
C LEU A 150 -13.39 10.52 -3.79
N PRO A 151 -14.28 10.52 -4.80
CA PRO A 151 -13.88 10.61 -6.21
C PRO A 151 -12.97 11.80 -6.55
N GLU A 152 -13.17 12.96 -5.90
CA GLU A 152 -12.34 14.14 -6.09
C GLU A 152 -10.92 14.04 -5.50
N HIS A 153 -10.60 12.94 -4.83
CA HIS A 153 -9.26 12.65 -4.27
C HIS A 153 -8.36 11.89 -5.24
N PHE A 154 -8.84 11.64 -6.47
CA PHE A 154 -8.09 10.89 -7.47
C PHE A 154 -7.69 11.77 -8.66
N LEU A 155 -6.66 11.36 -9.37
CA LEU A 155 -6.32 11.88 -10.69
C LEU A 155 -7.39 11.46 -11.72
N ASN A 156 -7.29 11.97 -12.93
CA ASN A 156 -8.26 11.68 -13.99
C ASN A 156 -8.37 10.21 -14.37
N ASP A 157 -7.37 9.41 -14.04
CA ASP A 157 -7.39 7.95 -14.27
C ASP A 157 -8.29 7.20 -13.28
N GLY A 158 -8.67 7.83 -12.17
CA GLY A 158 -9.54 7.24 -11.16
C GLY A 158 -8.87 6.15 -10.30
N ILE A 159 -7.55 6.01 -10.38
CA ILE A 159 -6.75 5.01 -9.66
C ILE A 159 -5.74 5.69 -8.72
N HIS A 160 -4.99 6.66 -9.24
CA HIS A 160 -3.94 7.33 -8.48
C HIS A 160 -4.48 8.51 -7.68
N PRO A 161 -4.18 8.58 -6.37
CA PRO A 161 -4.59 9.70 -5.53
C PRO A 161 -3.89 11.01 -5.93
N ASN A 162 -4.64 12.10 -6.06
CA ASN A 162 -4.10 13.44 -6.20
C ASN A 162 -3.58 13.97 -4.84
N GLU A 163 -3.11 15.21 -4.77
CA GLU A 163 -2.55 15.81 -3.55
C GLU A 163 -3.50 15.69 -2.34
N LYS A 164 -4.81 15.94 -2.53
CA LYS A 164 -5.81 15.76 -1.45
C LYS A 164 -5.95 14.29 -1.04
N GLY A 165 -5.88 13.38 -2.01
CA GLY A 165 -5.87 11.95 -1.74
C GLY A 165 -4.63 11.51 -0.96
N GLN A 166 -3.46 12.10 -1.25
CA GLN A 166 -2.23 11.86 -0.49
C GLN A 166 -2.38 12.30 0.98
N GLU A 167 -3.03 13.44 1.25
CA GLU A 167 -3.33 13.87 2.62
C GLU A 167 -4.26 12.91 3.36
N VAL A 168 -5.29 12.38 2.68
CA VAL A 168 -6.19 11.36 3.26
C VAL A 168 -5.40 10.09 3.59
N MET A 169 -4.54 9.62 2.69
CA MET A 169 -3.68 8.46 2.91
C MET A 169 -2.76 8.67 4.12
N MET A 170 -2.08 9.82 4.20
CA MET A 170 -1.23 10.17 5.35
C MET A 170 -2.01 10.14 6.67
N ASN A 171 -3.20 10.74 6.70
CA ASN A 171 -4.04 10.76 7.90
C ASN A 171 -4.47 9.35 8.35
N ASN A 172 -4.77 8.44 7.40
CA ASN A 172 -5.10 7.05 7.71
C ASN A 172 -3.90 6.31 8.34
N VAL A 173 -2.70 6.54 7.84
CA VAL A 173 -1.45 5.98 8.42
C VAL A 173 -1.20 6.56 9.81
N LYS A 174 -1.30 7.89 9.97
CA LYS A 174 -1.09 8.61 11.23
C LYS A 174 -1.96 8.05 12.36
N GLN A 175 -3.25 7.75 12.07
CA GLN A 175 -4.18 7.20 13.07
C GLN A 175 -3.72 5.86 13.67
N LEU A 176 -3.05 5.00 12.88
CA LEU A 176 -2.52 3.74 13.38
C LEU A 176 -1.16 3.94 14.06
N ILE A 177 -0.23 4.64 13.40
CA ILE A 177 1.16 4.82 13.88
C ILE A 177 1.19 5.54 15.23
N SER A 178 0.30 6.49 15.47
CA SER A 178 0.21 7.19 16.76
C SER A 178 -0.12 6.27 17.95
N LYS A 179 -0.63 5.05 17.69
CA LYS A 179 -0.91 4.04 18.74
C LYS A 179 0.33 3.22 19.13
N PHE A 180 1.41 3.31 18.36
CA PHE A 180 2.67 2.61 18.63
C PHE A 180 3.70 3.50 19.37
N LYS A 181 3.33 4.74 19.66
CA LYS A 181 4.09 5.65 20.54
C LYS A 181 3.61 5.49 21.98
#